data_313ac91a1515a68ff29b7c49eead87f4
#
_entry.id   313ac91a1515a68ff29b7c49eead87f4
#
_cell.length_a   1.000
_cell.length_b   1.000
_cell.length_c   1.000
_cell.angle_alpha   90.00
_cell.angle_beta   90.00
_cell.angle_gamma   90.00
#
_symmetry.space_group_name_H-M   'P 1'
#
loop_
_entity.id
_entity.type
_entity.pdbx_description
1 polymer ?
#
loop_
_entity_poly.entity_id
_entity_poly.type
_entity_poly.pdbx_seq_one_letter_code
_entity_poly.pdbx_strand_id
1 'polypeptide(L)'
;ERELRRLDSFQVVILDDLGYVQQSREEMEVLFTFLAERYERRSVVITSNLVFSEWDQIFKNPLTTAAAIDRVVHHSLIIEFGKDVKSVRAEEAARRNGIVLAADPVAQVAEA
;
A
#
# COMPACT_ATOMS: atom_id res chain seq x y z
N GLU A 1 -7.81 4.91 -19.58
CA GLU A 1 -7.46 3.90 -20.59
C GLU A 1 -6.03 4.09 -21.12
N ARG A 2 -5.75 5.28 -21.63
CA ARG A 2 -4.45 5.59 -22.21
C ARG A 2 -3.33 5.49 -21.18
N GLU A 3 -3.57 6.03 -20.00
CA GLU A 3 -2.60 5.98 -18.91
C GLU A 3 -2.43 4.57 -18.37
N LEU A 4 -3.50 3.79 -18.31
CA LEU A 4 -3.42 2.40 -17.89
C LEU A 4 -2.59 1.57 -18.85
N ARG A 5 -2.74 1.80 -20.15
CA ARG A 5 -1.93 1.11 -21.14
C ARG A 5 -0.45 1.49 -21.04
N ARG A 6 -0.19 2.76 -20.77
CA ARG A 6 1.18 3.22 -20.56
C ARG A 6 1.80 2.55 -19.34
N LEU A 7 1.06 2.49 -18.24
CA LEU A 7 1.53 1.84 -17.03
C LEU A 7 1.75 0.35 -17.24
N ASP A 8 0.93 -0.29 -18.05
CA ASP A 8 1.07 -1.72 -18.33
C ASP A 8 2.38 -2.06 -19.06
N SER A 9 3.00 -1.09 -19.71
CA SER A 9 4.29 -1.31 -20.38
C SER A 9 5.44 -1.48 -19.39
N PHE A 10 5.29 -1.05 -18.14
CA PHE A 10 6.32 -1.19 -17.12
C PHE A 10 6.21 -2.53 -16.41
N GLN A 11 7.35 -3.18 -16.20
CA GLN A 11 7.37 -4.46 -15.49
C GLN A 11 6.99 -4.30 -14.02
N VAL A 12 7.41 -3.20 -13.42
CA VAL A 12 7.11 -2.89 -12.02
C VAL A 12 6.50 -1.50 -11.93
N VAL A 13 5.39 -1.38 -11.22
CA VAL A 13 4.79 -0.09 -10.90
C VAL A 13 4.72 0.03 -9.39
N ILE A 14 5.11 1.18 -8.87
CA ILE A 14 5.06 1.46 -7.44
C ILE A 14 3.91 2.42 -7.17
N LEU A 15 2.97 1.98 -6.34
CA LEU A 15 1.88 2.82 -5.84
C LEU A 15 2.26 3.24 -4.43
N ASP A 16 2.73 4.47 -4.31
CA ASP A 16 3.22 4.98 -3.04
C ASP A 16 2.11 5.69 -2.26
N ASP A 17 2.08 5.46 -0.96
CA ASP A 17 1.13 6.10 -0.04
C ASP A 17 -0.34 5.87 -0.42
N LEU A 18 -0.68 4.64 -0.78
CA LEU A 18 -2.07 4.29 -1.09
C LEU A 18 -2.96 4.53 0.13
N GLY A 19 -4.05 5.27 -0.08
CA GLY A 19 -4.99 5.60 1.00
C GLY A 19 -4.66 6.87 1.77
N TYR A 20 -3.55 7.54 1.44
CA TYR A 20 -3.18 8.79 2.09
C TYR A 20 -4.19 9.91 1.81
N VAL A 21 -4.66 9.98 0.58
CA VAL A 21 -5.69 10.94 0.17
C VAL A 21 -6.95 10.18 -0.17
N GLN A 22 -8.09 10.67 0.32
CA GLN A 22 -9.37 10.07 -0.01
C GLN A 22 -9.68 10.30 -1.49
N GLN A 23 -9.96 9.24 -2.20
CA GLN A 23 -10.16 9.29 -3.63
C GLN A 23 -11.63 9.25 -3.99
N SER A 24 -11.98 9.76 -5.17
CA SER A 24 -13.33 9.70 -5.68
C SER A 24 -13.67 8.25 -6.08
N ARG A 25 -14.96 8.01 -6.27
CA ARG A 25 -15.42 6.70 -6.71
C ARG A 25 -14.81 6.30 -8.05
N GLU A 26 -14.68 7.26 -8.95
CA GLU A 26 -14.11 7.03 -10.28
C GLU A 26 -12.63 6.68 -10.21
N GLU A 27 -11.89 7.38 -9.36
CA GLU A 27 -10.48 7.08 -9.15
C GLU A 27 -10.29 5.68 -8.57
N MET A 28 -11.19 5.24 -7.71
CA MET A 28 -11.14 3.92 -7.13
C MET A 28 -11.43 2.82 -8.14
N GLU A 29 -12.36 3.09 -9.07
CA GLU A 29 -12.62 2.16 -10.15
C GLU A 29 -11.41 1.99 -11.04
N VAL A 30 -10.70 3.07 -11.32
CA VAL A 30 -9.45 3.03 -12.08
C VAL A 30 -8.39 2.21 -11.34
N LEU A 31 -8.24 2.44 -10.05
CA LEU A 31 -7.30 1.68 -9.23
C LEU A 31 -7.64 0.20 -9.22
N PHE A 32 -8.90 -0.14 -9.04
CA PHE A 32 -9.35 -1.52 -9.05
C PHE A 32 -9.07 -2.19 -10.40
N THR A 33 -9.36 -1.49 -11.49
CA THR A 33 -9.07 -1.99 -12.84
C THR A 33 -7.58 -2.22 -13.03
N PHE A 34 -6.76 -1.29 -12.57
CA PHE A 34 -5.31 -1.41 -12.65
C PHE A 34 -4.82 -2.66 -11.93
N LEU A 35 -5.26 -2.87 -10.70
CA LEU A 35 -4.87 -4.04 -9.92
C LEU A 35 -5.32 -5.33 -10.58
N ALA A 36 -6.55 -5.34 -11.11
CA ALA A 36 -7.10 -6.51 -11.77
C ALA A 36 -6.31 -6.87 -13.03
N GLU A 37 -5.90 -5.87 -13.82
CA GLU A 37 -5.17 -6.10 -15.06
C GLU A 37 -3.74 -6.57 -14.82
N ARG A 38 -3.13 -6.16 -13.73
CA ARG A 38 -1.77 -6.58 -13.40
C ARG A 38 -1.69 -7.88 -12.60
N TYR A 39 -2.82 -8.34 -12.08
CA TYR A 39 -2.88 -9.54 -11.26
C TYR A 39 -2.25 -10.74 -12.00
N GLU A 40 -1.25 -11.34 -11.37
CA GLU A 40 -0.48 -12.49 -11.89
C GLU A 40 0.22 -12.26 -13.23
N ARG A 41 0.28 -11.01 -13.69
CA ARG A 41 0.94 -10.71 -14.98
C ARG A 41 2.17 -9.86 -14.81
N ARG A 42 2.07 -8.83 -14.00
CA ARG A 42 3.17 -7.87 -13.80
C ARG A 42 3.22 -7.45 -12.34
N SER A 43 4.39 -7.00 -11.93
CA SER A 43 4.64 -6.68 -10.54
C SER A 43 4.09 -5.32 -10.14
N VAL A 44 3.57 -5.25 -8.92
CA VAL A 44 3.15 -4.01 -8.30
C VAL A 44 3.74 -3.96 -6.90
N VAL A 45 4.31 -2.82 -6.53
CA VAL A 45 4.74 -2.54 -5.17
C VAL A 45 3.79 -1.51 -4.61
N ILE A 46 3.22 -1.77 -3.46
CA ILE A 46 2.26 -0.87 -2.82
C ILE A 46 2.79 -0.51 -1.45
N THR A 47 2.83 0.78 -1.15
CA THR A 47 3.08 1.27 0.19
C THR A 47 1.82 1.93 0.71
N SER A 48 1.51 1.72 1.99
CA SER A 48 0.33 2.30 2.62
C SER A 48 0.54 2.41 4.12
N ASN A 49 -0.02 3.43 4.72
CA ASN A 49 -0.11 3.53 6.17
C ASN A 49 -1.37 2.86 6.73
N LEU A 50 -2.22 2.31 5.85
CA LEU A 50 -3.43 1.62 6.25
C LEU A 50 -3.20 0.11 6.20
N VAL A 51 -3.57 -0.58 7.26
CA VAL A 51 -3.62 -2.05 7.25
C VAL A 51 -4.84 -2.51 6.44
N PHE A 52 -4.83 -3.76 6.00
CA PHE A 52 -5.89 -4.27 5.11
C PHE A 52 -7.29 -4.11 5.70
N SER A 53 -7.45 -4.22 7.01
CA SER A 53 -8.75 -4.05 7.65
C SER A 53 -9.31 -2.62 7.52
N GLU A 54 -8.46 -1.66 7.18
CA GLU A 54 -8.87 -0.27 6.99
C GLU A 54 -9.03 0.10 5.51
N TRP A 55 -8.80 -0.83 4.61
CA TRP A 55 -8.85 -0.55 3.17
C TRP A 55 -10.24 -0.24 2.65
N ASP A 56 -11.29 -0.53 3.40
CA ASP A 56 -12.64 -0.10 3.05
C ASP A 56 -12.76 1.43 3.04
N GLN A 57 -11.87 2.12 3.74
CA GLN A 57 -11.79 3.58 3.66
C GLN A 57 -11.33 4.05 2.28
N ILE A 58 -10.58 3.22 1.56
CA ILE A 58 -10.13 3.51 0.21
C ILE A 58 -11.25 3.23 -0.79
N PHE A 59 -11.79 2.03 -0.75
CA PHE A 59 -12.72 1.55 -1.77
C PHE A 59 -14.19 1.83 -1.45
N LYS A 60 -14.51 2.16 -0.21
CA LYS A 60 -15.86 2.54 0.26
C LYS A 60 -16.95 1.52 -0.04
N ASN A 61 -16.58 0.33 -0.45
CA ASN A 61 -17.51 -0.76 -0.74
C ASN A 61 -16.88 -2.05 -0.26
N PRO A 62 -17.53 -2.79 0.66
CA PRO A 62 -16.92 -4.01 1.22
C PRO A 62 -16.61 -5.08 0.19
N LEU A 63 -17.44 -5.26 -0.81
CA LEU A 63 -17.21 -6.26 -1.86
C LEU A 63 -16.02 -5.88 -2.74
N THR A 64 -15.94 -4.62 -3.15
CA THR A 64 -14.82 -4.12 -3.94
C THR A 64 -13.54 -4.18 -3.14
N THR A 65 -13.60 -3.82 -1.86
CA THR A 65 -12.45 -3.89 -0.96
C THR A 65 -11.94 -5.32 -0.84
N ALA A 66 -12.83 -6.28 -0.60
CA ALA A 66 -12.45 -7.68 -0.48
C ALA A 66 -11.80 -8.19 -1.76
N ALA A 67 -12.35 -7.85 -2.92
CA ALA A 67 -11.80 -8.26 -4.20
C ALA A 67 -10.43 -7.63 -4.46
N ALA A 68 -10.25 -6.36 -4.09
CA ALA A 68 -8.97 -5.68 -4.24
C ALA A 68 -7.90 -6.29 -3.34
N ILE A 69 -8.26 -6.56 -2.08
CA ILE A 69 -7.35 -7.20 -1.13
C ILE A 69 -6.95 -8.58 -1.63
N ASP A 70 -7.89 -9.35 -2.13
CA ASP A 70 -7.62 -10.68 -2.66
C ASP A 70 -6.57 -10.62 -3.79
N ARG A 71 -6.72 -9.68 -4.71
CA ARG A 71 -5.77 -9.51 -5.80
C ARG A 71 -4.40 -9.02 -5.36
N VAL A 72 -4.37 -8.17 -4.34
CA VAL A 72 -3.11 -7.65 -3.82
C VAL A 72 -2.38 -8.70 -3.00
N VAL A 73 -3.10 -9.41 -2.13
CA VAL A 73 -2.51 -10.35 -1.19
C VAL A 73 -2.08 -11.66 -1.86
N HIS A 74 -2.84 -12.14 -2.82
CA HIS A 74 -2.56 -13.40 -3.50
C HIS A 74 -1.23 -13.34 -4.24
N HIS A 75 -0.33 -14.23 -3.92
CA HIS A 75 1.03 -14.29 -4.44
C HIS A 75 1.87 -13.04 -4.13
N SER A 76 1.63 -12.43 -2.99
CA SER A 76 2.35 -11.22 -2.57
C SER A 76 3.27 -11.49 -1.41
N LEU A 77 4.30 -10.67 -1.31
CA LEU A 77 5.14 -10.58 -0.13
C LEU A 77 4.66 -9.38 0.66
N ILE A 78 4.23 -9.60 1.89
CA ILE A 78 3.71 -8.54 2.76
C ILE A 78 4.75 -8.22 3.80
N ILE A 79 5.13 -6.94 3.86
CA ILE A 79 6.05 -6.43 4.89
C ILE A 79 5.25 -5.46 5.74
N GLU A 80 5.08 -5.79 7.00
CA GLU A 80 4.34 -4.95 7.93
C GLU A 80 5.27 -4.44 9.02
N PHE A 81 5.27 -3.12 9.20
CA PHE A 81 6.06 -2.45 10.23
C PHE A 81 5.17 -2.18 11.42
N GLY A 82 5.49 -2.78 12.55
CA GLY A 82 4.76 -2.57 13.78
C GLY A 82 5.03 -1.20 14.40
N LYS A 83 4.29 -0.90 15.46
CA LYS A 83 4.43 0.37 16.17
C LYS A 83 5.82 0.55 16.79
N ASP A 84 6.52 -0.55 17.02
CA ASP A 84 7.84 -0.54 17.66
C ASP A 84 8.98 -0.28 16.69
N VAL A 85 8.69 -0.19 15.38
CA VAL A 85 9.70 0.07 14.37
C VAL A 85 9.96 1.57 14.30
N LYS A 86 11.23 1.94 14.40
CA LYS A 86 11.63 3.35 14.31
C LYS A 86 11.52 3.85 12.88
N SER A 87 10.89 5.00 12.73
CA SER A 87 10.89 5.74 11.48
C SER A 87 12.12 6.63 11.45
N VAL A 88 12.85 6.63 10.32
CA VAL A 88 13.99 7.52 10.14
C VAL A 88 13.57 8.99 10.30
N ARG A 89 12.41 9.35 9.76
CA ARG A 89 11.87 10.70 9.89
C ARG A 89 11.57 11.05 11.34
N ALA A 90 10.99 10.11 12.08
CA ALA A 90 10.68 10.31 13.48
C ALA A 90 11.95 10.43 14.31
N GLU A 91 12.98 9.63 14.01
CA GLU A 91 14.28 9.71 14.67
C GLU A 91 14.94 11.06 14.43
N GLU A 92 14.93 11.53 13.21
CA GLU A 92 15.51 12.84 12.87
C GLU A 92 14.76 13.98 13.57
N ALA A 93 13.43 13.91 13.59
CA ALA A 93 12.62 14.90 14.29
C ALA A 93 12.88 14.88 15.79
N ALA A 94 12.97 13.70 16.38
CA ALA A 94 13.27 13.54 17.80
C ALA A 94 14.67 14.07 18.14
N ARG A 95 15.65 13.77 17.28
CA ARG A 95 17.02 14.23 17.46
C ARG A 95 17.11 15.76 17.41
N ARG A 96 16.39 16.37 16.47
CA ARG A 96 16.29 17.82 16.35
C ARG A 96 15.68 18.47 17.59
N ASN A 97 14.71 17.80 18.20
CA ASN A 97 13.98 18.31 19.36
C ASN A 97 14.53 17.82 20.70
N GLY A 98 15.61 17.07 20.69
CA GLY A 98 16.23 16.53 21.89
C GLY A 98 15.43 15.40 22.54
N ILE A 99 14.57 14.75 21.80
CA ILE A 99 13.76 13.65 22.31
C ILE A 99 14.42 12.32 21.92
N VAL A 100 14.47 11.39 22.90
CA VAL A 100 14.99 10.04 22.66
C VAL A 100 13.81 9.10 22.39
N LEU A 101 13.84 8.43 21.24
CA LEU A 101 12.87 7.42 20.91
C LEU A 101 13.41 6.05 21.34
N ALA A 102 12.64 5.34 22.17
CA ALA A 102 12.96 3.98 22.58
C ALA A 102 12.13 3.04 21.70
N ALA A 103 12.80 2.30 20.83
CA ALA A 103 12.12 1.31 20.01
C ALA A 103 13.11 0.31 19.43
N ASP A 104 12.69 -0.94 19.37
CA ASP A 104 13.42 -1.97 18.67
C ASP A 104 12.84 -2.11 17.27
N PRO A 105 13.66 -1.92 16.22
CA PRO A 105 13.16 -2.01 14.86
C PRO A 105 12.84 -3.46 14.50
N VAL A 106 11.56 -3.78 14.48
CA VAL A 106 11.09 -5.10 14.08
C VAL A 106 10.12 -4.94 12.91
N ALA A 107 10.50 -5.48 11.77
CA ALA A 107 9.63 -5.57 10.62
C ALA A 107 9.13 -7.02 10.52
N GLN A 108 7.84 -7.17 10.29
CA GLN A 108 7.23 -8.48 10.06
C GLN A 108 7.07 -8.70 8.56
N VAL A 109 7.51 -9.86 8.11
CA VAL A 109 7.41 -10.23 6.70
C VAL A 109 6.59 -11.50 6.60
N ALA A 110 5.60 -11.50 5.71
CA ALA A 110 4.75 -12.64 5.45
C ALA A 110 4.51 -12.82 3.96
N GLU A 111 4.48 -14.07 3.51
CA GLU A 111 4.09 -14.41 2.14
C GLU A 111 2.65 -14.86 2.13
N ALA A 112 1.90 -14.34 1.18
CA ALA A 112 0.49 -14.66 1.04
C ALA A 112 0.22 -15.47 -0.23
#